data_8209da60f5bc4314aea8a81b805cee77
#
_entry.id   8209da60f5bc4314aea8a81b805cee77
#
_cell.length_a   1.000
_cell.length_b   1.000
_cell.length_c   1.000
_cell.angle_alpha   90.00
_cell.angle_beta   90.00
_cell.angle_gamma   90.00
#
_symmetry.space_group_name_H-M   'P 1'
#
loop_
_entity.id
_entity.type
_entity.pdbx_description
1 polymer ?
#
loop_
_entity_poly.entity_id
_entity_poly.type
_entity_poly.pdbx_seq_one_letter_code
_entity_poly.pdbx_strand_id
1 'polypeptide(L)'
;MSHLTVKVGSAAPCGGQLELAMNAAELKRLLVSVTRLPSGQKAELLAALNAGGHDEEVRSILESRLVETPACPHCNGACIVHNGSASGLQRYKCRTCRRTFNTLTCTPLARLRMKAKWLQQQDVLFQGLSVSKAAAALDVARTTAFRWRHRFLQLAQAVKATALTGVVEADETFFLRSSKGQCPGRKARKRGGRASRKERGMDLIPILVARDRSGATADFLLDAVSKSCMSQALKPRIHSDAILCTDGSAAMAAAAHELHLHHEAVNLRAGGRVRGPWHVQNVNAYHGRLKSWIARFHGVATSYLENYLGWFRALDRASKNRQKSAPMLALAVGLGMHH
;
A
#
# COMPACT_ATOMS: atom_id res chain seq x y z
N MET A 1 30.38 -40.74 -20.62
CA MET A 1 30.47 -40.88 -19.16
C MET A 1 31.71 -40.15 -18.71
N SER A 2 31.57 -38.94 -18.18
CA SER A 2 32.64 -38.24 -17.48
C SER A 2 31.99 -37.23 -16.54
N HIS A 3 31.97 -37.59 -15.27
CA HIS A 3 31.51 -36.76 -14.17
C HIS A 3 32.47 -35.59 -13.92
N LEU A 4 32.00 -34.37 -14.10
CA LEU A 4 32.70 -33.17 -13.63
C LEU A 4 32.20 -32.83 -12.21
N THR A 5 33.04 -33.17 -11.24
CA THR A 5 32.87 -32.86 -9.83
C THR A 5 33.31 -31.40 -9.61
N VAL A 6 32.39 -30.49 -9.37
CA VAL A 6 32.70 -29.12 -8.95
C VAL A 6 33.04 -29.14 -7.47
N LYS A 7 34.29 -28.92 -7.13
CA LYS A 7 34.71 -28.64 -5.75
C LYS A 7 34.22 -27.25 -5.32
N VAL A 8 33.28 -27.22 -4.39
CA VAL A 8 32.92 -26.01 -3.67
C VAL A 8 33.99 -25.77 -2.60
N GLY A 9 34.80 -24.76 -2.84
CA GLY A 9 35.76 -24.27 -1.83
C GLY A 9 35.00 -23.61 -0.68
N SER A 10 35.15 -24.17 0.52
CA SER A 10 34.69 -23.59 1.78
C SER A 10 35.53 -22.36 2.11
N ALA A 11 34.99 -21.16 1.89
CA ALA A 11 35.52 -19.94 2.50
C ALA A 11 34.95 -19.82 3.91
N ALA A 12 35.80 -19.82 4.91
CA ALA A 12 35.44 -19.57 6.32
C ALA A 12 34.77 -18.20 6.48
N PRO A 13 33.74 -18.07 7.32
CA PRO A 13 33.13 -16.78 7.60
C PRO A 13 34.02 -15.98 8.56
N CYS A 14 34.62 -14.90 8.07
CA CYS A 14 35.22 -13.87 8.90
C CYS A 14 34.14 -12.93 9.39
N GLY A 15 33.94 -12.84 10.70
CA GLY A 15 33.09 -11.84 11.36
C GLY A 15 31.92 -12.47 12.10
N GLY A 16 32.21 -13.32 13.11
CA GLY A 16 31.20 -13.84 14.03
C GLY A 16 30.64 -12.71 14.88
N GLN A 17 29.38 -12.31 14.67
CA GLN A 17 28.53 -11.95 15.80
C GLN A 17 28.42 -13.23 16.65
N LEU A 18 28.98 -13.21 17.84
CA LEU A 18 28.70 -14.21 18.87
C LEU A 18 27.18 -14.18 19.10
N GLU A 19 26.43 -15.06 18.47
CA GLU A 19 25.13 -15.47 18.96
C GLU A 19 25.40 -16.11 20.33
N LEU A 20 25.20 -15.33 21.37
CA LEU A 20 25.13 -15.84 22.75
C LEU A 20 23.84 -16.66 22.85
N ALA A 21 23.84 -17.84 22.25
CA ALA A 21 22.77 -18.82 22.43
C ALA A 21 22.83 -19.27 23.89
N MET A 22 21.92 -18.73 24.69
CA MET A 22 21.72 -19.09 26.09
C MET A 22 21.25 -20.54 26.17
N ASN A 23 21.87 -21.36 27.01
CA ASN A 23 21.38 -22.72 27.21
C ASN A 23 20.03 -22.72 27.97
N ALA A 24 19.28 -23.82 27.92
CA ALA A 24 17.95 -23.94 28.51
C ALA A 24 17.92 -23.66 30.01
N ALA A 25 19.00 -24.01 30.76
CA ALA A 25 19.09 -23.75 32.19
C ALA A 25 19.30 -22.26 32.51
N GLU A 26 20.11 -21.57 31.69
CA GLU A 26 20.34 -20.12 31.81
C GLU A 26 19.08 -19.35 31.48
N LEU A 27 18.36 -19.75 30.42
CA LEU A 27 17.07 -19.16 30.06
C LEU A 27 16.05 -19.30 31.20
N LYS A 28 15.99 -20.49 31.83
CA LYS A 28 15.09 -20.75 32.96
C LYS A 28 15.40 -19.87 34.14
N ARG A 29 16.68 -19.66 34.47
CA ARG A 29 17.13 -18.74 35.55
C ARG A 29 16.76 -17.30 35.24
N LEU A 30 16.96 -16.85 33.99
CA LEU A 30 16.57 -15.52 33.55
C LEU A 30 15.07 -15.30 33.68
N LEU A 31 14.24 -16.24 33.24
CA LEU A 31 12.78 -16.17 33.34
C LEU A 31 12.32 -16.04 34.82
N VAL A 32 12.94 -16.79 35.73
CA VAL A 32 12.67 -16.66 37.16
C VAL A 32 13.06 -15.28 37.68
N SER A 33 14.19 -14.72 37.25
CA SER A 33 14.62 -13.37 37.61
C SER A 33 13.66 -12.31 37.09
N VAL A 34 13.21 -12.42 35.86
CA VAL A 34 12.24 -11.50 35.23
C VAL A 34 10.90 -11.50 35.99
N THR A 35 10.43 -12.66 36.46
CA THR A 35 9.17 -12.71 37.23
C THR A 35 9.23 -11.91 38.53
N ARG A 36 10.42 -11.74 39.11
CA ARG A 36 10.67 -11.02 40.38
C ARG A 36 10.90 -9.51 40.20
N LEU A 37 11.06 -9.03 38.97
CA LEU A 37 11.27 -7.60 38.69
C LEU A 37 10.03 -6.77 39.06
N PRO A 38 10.21 -5.53 39.54
CA PRO A 38 9.13 -4.55 39.64
C PRO A 38 8.43 -4.28 38.31
N SER A 39 7.16 -3.87 38.37
CA SER A 39 6.35 -3.63 37.13
C SER A 39 6.99 -2.64 36.16
N GLY A 40 7.65 -1.58 36.67
CA GLY A 40 8.37 -0.62 35.83
C GLY A 40 9.54 -1.24 35.04
N GLN A 41 10.35 -2.06 35.73
CA GLN A 41 11.49 -2.75 35.08
C GLN A 41 11.02 -3.85 34.10
N LYS A 42 9.90 -4.52 34.40
CA LYS A 42 9.27 -5.46 33.44
C LYS A 42 8.82 -4.74 32.15
N ALA A 43 8.21 -3.58 32.28
CA ALA A 43 7.78 -2.77 31.15
C ALA A 43 8.98 -2.29 30.31
N GLU A 44 10.07 -1.89 30.95
CA GLU A 44 11.32 -1.47 30.30
C GLU A 44 11.98 -2.65 29.56
N LEU A 45 12.06 -3.82 30.17
CA LEU A 45 12.58 -5.04 29.55
C LEU A 45 11.73 -5.46 28.34
N LEU A 46 10.40 -5.44 28.46
CA LEU A 46 9.49 -5.74 27.36
C LEU A 46 9.66 -4.73 26.22
N ALA A 47 9.83 -3.46 26.54
CA ALA A 47 10.07 -2.43 25.52
C ALA A 47 11.39 -2.65 24.77
N ALA A 48 12.46 -3.03 25.50
CA ALA A 48 13.76 -3.33 24.92
C ALA A 48 13.72 -4.59 24.02
N LEU A 49 13.08 -5.67 24.48
CA LEU A 49 12.90 -6.91 23.72
C LEU A 49 12.06 -6.67 22.46
N ASN A 50 10.97 -5.94 22.58
CA ASN A 50 10.13 -5.60 21.43
C ASN A 50 10.88 -4.71 20.43
N ALA A 51 11.67 -3.75 20.87
CA ALA A 51 12.46 -2.90 19.99
C ALA A 51 13.51 -3.71 19.20
N GLY A 52 14.21 -4.65 19.84
CA GLY A 52 15.18 -5.52 19.20
C GLY A 52 14.54 -6.49 18.21
N GLY A 53 13.41 -7.11 18.58
CA GLY A 53 12.65 -8.00 17.71
C GLY A 53 12.07 -7.29 16.50
N HIS A 54 11.59 -6.06 16.66
CA HIS A 54 11.07 -5.26 15.55
C HIS A 54 12.14 -4.89 14.51
N ASP A 55 13.36 -4.60 14.93
CA ASP A 55 14.46 -4.29 13.99
C ASP A 55 14.83 -5.51 13.13
N GLU A 56 14.85 -6.71 13.72
CA GLU A 56 15.13 -7.95 13.02
C GLU A 56 14.01 -8.33 12.05
N GLU A 57 12.76 -8.20 12.47
CA GLU A 57 11.60 -8.46 11.62
C GLU A 57 11.55 -7.48 10.44
N VAL A 58 11.80 -6.18 10.67
CA VAL A 58 11.92 -5.18 9.60
C VAL A 58 13.03 -5.57 8.64
N ARG A 59 14.21 -5.96 9.15
CA ARG A 59 15.34 -6.37 8.32
C ARG A 59 14.99 -7.58 7.46
N SER A 60 14.38 -8.61 8.02
CA SER A 60 13.93 -9.81 7.31
C SER A 60 12.98 -9.46 6.16
N ILE A 61 11.98 -8.62 6.42
CA ILE A 61 11.05 -8.15 5.38
C ILE A 61 11.79 -7.38 4.28
N LEU A 62 12.76 -6.54 4.64
CA LEU A 62 13.51 -5.77 3.65
C LEU A 62 14.44 -6.64 2.81
N GLU A 63 15.09 -7.63 3.42
CA GLU A 63 16.04 -8.52 2.73
C GLU A 63 15.34 -9.52 1.81
N SER A 64 14.12 -9.95 2.13
CA SER A 64 13.31 -10.83 1.26
C SER A 64 13.10 -10.25 -0.14
N ARG A 65 13.09 -8.91 -0.29
CA ARG A 65 13.00 -8.25 -1.58
C ARG A 65 14.10 -8.63 -2.58
N LEU A 66 15.32 -8.81 -2.10
CA LEU A 66 16.43 -9.23 -2.98
C LEU A 66 16.48 -10.75 -3.19
N VAL A 67 15.82 -11.52 -2.33
CA VAL A 67 15.60 -12.95 -2.56
C VAL A 67 14.60 -13.17 -3.68
N GLU A 68 13.50 -12.39 -3.69
CA GLU A 68 12.48 -12.46 -4.76
C GLU A 68 12.99 -11.91 -6.09
N THR A 69 13.77 -10.82 -6.08
CA THR A 69 14.31 -10.16 -7.28
C THR A 69 15.79 -9.83 -7.12
N PRO A 70 16.69 -10.80 -7.32
CA PRO A 70 18.12 -10.61 -7.15
C PRO A 70 18.73 -9.81 -8.32
N ALA A 71 18.31 -8.56 -8.47
CA ALA A 71 18.76 -7.69 -9.56
C ALA A 71 19.20 -6.32 -9.04
N CYS A 72 20.14 -5.71 -9.73
CA CYS A 72 20.60 -4.36 -9.43
C CYS A 72 19.49 -3.33 -9.73
N PRO A 73 19.07 -2.50 -8.77
CA PRO A 73 18.02 -1.51 -8.98
C PRO A 73 18.42 -0.35 -9.91
N HIS A 74 19.68 -0.29 -10.35
CA HIS A 74 20.17 0.76 -11.25
C HIS A 74 20.26 0.34 -12.71
N CYS A 75 20.52 -0.95 -12.99
CA CYS A 75 20.72 -1.44 -14.35
C CYS A 75 20.08 -2.80 -14.63
N ASN A 76 19.33 -3.36 -13.69
CA ASN A 76 18.72 -4.70 -13.72
C ASN A 76 19.70 -5.86 -13.93
N GLY A 77 21.03 -5.63 -13.80
CA GLY A 77 22.03 -6.67 -13.93
C GLY A 77 21.98 -7.67 -12.76
N ALA A 78 22.05 -8.96 -13.05
CA ALA A 78 21.98 -10.03 -12.04
C ALA A 78 23.32 -10.25 -11.30
N CYS A 79 24.46 -9.76 -11.82
CA CYS A 79 25.77 -9.94 -11.19
C CYS A 79 25.94 -8.99 -9.99
N ILE A 80 25.43 -9.38 -8.84
CA ILE A 80 25.56 -8.64 -7.59
C ILE A 80 26.41 -9.41 -6.58
N VAL A 81 27.19 -8.69 -5.79
CA VAL A 81 28.02 -9.24 -4.71
C VAL A 81 27.81 -8.47 -3.42
N HIS A 82 28.01 -9.12 -2.29
CA HIS A 82 27.99 -8.50 -0.99
C HIS A 82 29.10 -7.44 -0.89
N ASN A 83 28.81 -6.31 -0.24
CA ASN A 83 29.74 -5.18 -0.10
C ASN A 83 29.65 -4.56 1.29
N GLY A 84 29.77 -5.38 2.34
CA GLY A 84 29.65 -4.98 3.72
C GLY A 84 28.24 -4.57 4.12
N SER A 85 28.09 -3.88 5.24
CA SER A 85 26.81 -3.40 5.77
C SER A 85 26.85 -1.90 6.04
N ALA A 86 25.68 -1.24 6.05
CA ALA A 86 25.53 0.13 6.46
C ALA A 86 24.14 0.40 7.03
N SER A 87 24.10 1.08 8.16
CA SER A 87 22.85 1.42 8.85
C SER A 87 21.95 0.20 9.13
N GLY A 88 22.56 -0.92 9.52
CA GLY A 88 21.86 -2.17 9.83
C GLY A 88 21.31 -2.93 8.63
N LEU A 89 21.68 -2.59 7.40
CA LEU A 89 21.28 -3.30 6.18
C LEU A 89 22.48 -3.81 5.41
N GLN A 90 22.35 -4.96 4.79
CA GLN A 90 23.33 -5.49 3.87
C GLN A 90 23.49 -4.55 2.66
N ARG A 91 24.73 -4.24 2.30
CA ARG A 91 25.04 -3.53 1.07
C ARG A 91 25.49 -4.51 -0.02
N TYR A 92 25.20 -4.15 -1.23
CA TYR A 92 25.54 -4.90 -2.43
C TYR A 92 26.28 -4.00 -3.42
N LYS A 93 27.12 -4.60 -4.26
CA LYS A 93 27.77 -3.94 -5.39
C LYS A 93 27.40 -4.70 -6.67
N CYS A 94 26.91 -3.98 -7.66
CA CYS A 94 26.70 -4.52 -8.99
C CYS A 94 28.02 -4.58 -9.75
N ARG A 95 28.38 -5.74 -10.31
CA ARG A 95 29.58 -5.87 -11.15
C ARG A 95 29.41 -5.24 -12.52
N THR A 96 28.19 -5.18 -13.04
CA THR A 96 27.89 -4.59 -14.35
C THR A 96 28.00 -3.06 -14.34
N CYS A 97 27.26 -2.36 -13.47
CA CYS A 97 27.27 -0.90 -13.42
C CYS A 97 28.20 -0.30 -12.34
N ARG A 98 28.84 -1.14 -11.54
CA ARG A 98 29.77 -0.80 -10.44
C ARG A 98 29.17 0.01 -9.29
N ARG A 99 27.85 0.32 -9.31
CA ARG A 99 27.16 1.05 -8.25
C ARG A 99 26.89 0.16 -7.04
N THR A 100 26.92 0.77 -5.86
CA THR A 100 26.52 0.12 -4.61
C THR A 100 25.08 0.46 -4.28
N PHE A 101 24.37 -0.47 -3.65
CA PHE A 101 22.97 -0.32 -3.26
C PHE A 101 22.67 -1.19 -2.04
N ASN A 102 21.49 -1.03 -1.49
CA ASN A 102 20.89 -1.90 -0.47
C ASN A 102 19.41 -2.14 -0.82
N THR A 103 18.72 -2.91 0.00
CA THR A 103 17.31 -3.29 -0.22
C THR A 103 16.34 -2.10 -0.30
N LEU A 104 16.69 -0.95 0.27
CA LEU A 104 15.88 0.27 0.20
C LEU A 104 16.17 1.14 -1.02
N THR A 105 17.23 0.86 -1.76
CA THR A 105 17.61 1.67 -2.93
C THR A 105 16.50 1.64 -3.97
N CYS A 106 16.16 2.80 -4.52
CA CYS A 106 15.05 3.01 -5.45
C CYS A 106 13.65 2.68 -4.88
N THR A 107 13.51 2.56 -3.56
CA THR A 107 12.19 2.45 -2.92
C THR A 107 11.73 3.76 -2.32
N PRO A 108 10.43 3.96 -2.11
CA PRO A 108 9.92 5.11 -1.38
C PRO A 108 10.50 5.26 0.04
N LEU A 109 10.92 4.18 0.68
CA LEU A 109 11.48 4.21 2.04
C LEU A 109 12.98 4.51 2.09
N ALA A 110 13.62 4.70 0.93
CA ALA A 110 15.04 5.08 0.87
C ALA A 110 15.33 6.33 1.72
N ARG A 111 16.45 6.32 2.45
CA ARG A 111 16.92 7.41 3.32
C ARG A 111 15.98 7.76 4.49
N LEU A 112 14.95 6.98 4.78
CA LEU A 112 14.20 7.13 6.03
C LEU A 112 14.99 6.53 7.18
N ARG A 113 14.89 7.21 8.34
CA ARG A 113 15.54 6.79 9.59
C ARG A 113 14.56 6.08 10.51
N MET A 114 15.04 5.60 11.65
CA MET A 114 14.25 5.01 12.76
C MET A 114 13.46 3.75 12.31
N LYS A 115 14.16 2.81 11.68
CA LYS A 115 13.56 1.57 11.13
C LYS A 115 12.83 0.76 12.20
N ALA A 116 13.33 0.74 13.44
CA ALA A 116 12.69 0.07 14.58
C ALA A 116 11.21 0.48 14.79
N LYS A 117 10.83 1.69 14.37
CA LYS A 117 9.44 2.19 14.47
C LYS A 117 8.58 1.85 13.23
N TRP A 118 9.10 1.15 12.22
CA TRP A 118 8.38 0.94 10.96
C TRP A 118 7.26 -0.08 11.07
N LEU A 119 7.37 -1.10 11.92
CA LEU A 119 6.26 -2.00 12.22
C LEU A 119 5.14 -1.26 12.96
N GLN A 120 5.47 -0.42 13.93
CA GLN A 120 4.49 0.44 14.57
C GLN A 120 3.82 1.42 13.57
N GLN A 121 4.58 1.95 12.60
CA GLN A 121 4.01 2.75 11.51
C GLN A 121 3.03 1.93 10.68
N GLN A 122 3.30 0.66 10.44
CA GLN A 122 2.38 -0.26 9.79
C GLN A 122 1.07 -0.40 10.58
N ASP A 123 1.15 -0.63 11.89
CA ASP A 123 -0.03 -0.74 12.76
C ASP A 123 -0.86 0.54 12.78
N VAL A 124 -0.19 1.69 12.82
CA VAL A 124 -0.83 3.02 12.71
C VAL A 124 -1.60 3.17 11.39
N LEU A 125 -1.07 2.65 10.28
CA LEU A 125 -1.76 2.64 8.99
C LEU A 125 -2.96 1.68 9.02
N PHE A 126 -2.83 0.48 9.63
CA PHE A 126 -3.97 -0.43 9.78
C PHE A 126 -5.11 0.17 10.57
N GLN A 127 -4.80 0.83 11.67
CA GLN A 127 -5.79 1.51 12.51
C GLN A 127 -6.40 2.74 11.81
N GLY A 128 -5.83 3.20 10.72
CA GLY A 128 -6.29 4.38 9.99
C GLY A 128 -6.21 5.66 10.82
N LEU A 129 -5.18 5.81 11.66
CA LEU A 129 -5.02 6.96 12.54
C LEU A 129 -4.80 8.26 11.77
N SER A 130 -5.25 9.38 12.32
CA SER A 130 -4.90 10.71 11.80
C SER A 130 -3.40 10.98 11.96
N VAL A 131 -2.85 12.01 11.28
CA VAL A 131 -1.42 12.35 11.39
C VAL A 131 -1.03 12.70 12.83
N SER A 132 -1.87 13.44 13.54
CA SER A 132 -1.59 13.83 14.92
C SER A 132 -1.60 12.63 15.89
N LYS A 133 -2.59 11.73 15.75
CA LYS A 133 -2.64 10.49 16.54
C LYS A 133 -1.48 9.56 16.19
N ALA A 134 -1.12 9.45 14.91
CA ALA A 134 0.03 8.67 14.46
C ALA A 134 1.35 9.21 15.04
N ALA A 135 1.53 10.52 15.03
CA ALA A 135 2.72 11.16 15.59
C ALA A 135 2.89 10.87 17.09
N ALA A 136 1.79 10.94 17.85
CA ALA A 136 1.78 10.61 19.28
C ALA A 136 2.06 9.11 19.51
N ALA A 137 1.41 8.21 18.75
CA ALA A 137 1.59 6.76 18.90
C ALA A 137 3.02 6.30 18.57
N LEU A 138 3.66 6.97 17.60
CA LEU A 138 5.03 6.66 17.16
C LEU A 138 6.10 7.43 17.94
N ASP A 139 5.69 8.36 18.78
CA ASP A 139 6.63 9.30 19.44
C ASP A 139 7.59 9.93 18.40
N VAL A 140 7.01 10.64 17.42
CA VAL A 140 7.74 11.38 16.39
C VAL A 140 7.05 12.71 16.09
N ALA A 141 7.78 13.65 15.49
CA ALA A 141 7.20 14.91 15.05
C ALA A 141 6.07 14.69 14.02
N ARG A 142 5.03 15.54 14.03
CA ARG A 142 3.90 15.48 13.07
C ARG A 142 4.35 15.50 11.61
N THR A 143 5.38 16.27 11.29
CA THR A 143 5.98 16.34 9.96
C THR A 143 6.63 15.02 9.55
N THR A 144 7.26 14.32 10.50
CA THR A 144 7.82 12.97 10.29
C THR A 144 6.71 11.97 10.04
N ALA A 145 5.68 11.93 10.88
CA ALA A 145 4.53 11.03 10.71
C ALA A 145 3.81 11.28 9.38
N PHE A 146 3.64 12.54 8.98
CA PHE A 146 3.07 12.91 7.69
C PHE A 146 3.91 12.40 6.53
N ARG A 147 5.23 12.65 6.54
CA ARG A 147 6.16 12.21 5.50
C ARG A 147 6.22 10.68 5.42
N TRP A 148 6.29 10.00 6.56
CA TRP A 148 6.29 8.54 6.59
C TRP A 148 5.02 7.97 5.99
N ARG A 149 3.84 8.46 6.39
CA ARG A 149 2.57 8.04 5.81
C ARG A 149 2.62 8.03 4.29
N HIS A 150 2.97 9.15 3.68
CA HIS A 150 2.97 9.27 2.22
C HIS A 150 4.06 8.43 1.56
N ARG A 151 5.20 8.26 2.20
CA ARG A 151 6.26 7.36 1.69
C ARG A 151 5.83 5.89 1.74
N PHE A 152 5.18 5.44 2.81
CA PHE A 152 4.65 4.08 2.93
C PHE A 152 3.51 3.80 1.94
N LEU A 153 2.69 4.78 1.64
CA LEU A 153 1.54 4.64 0.76
C LEU A 153 1.86 4.84 -0.73
N GLN A 154 3.05 5.31 -1.06
CA GLN A 154 3.40 5.68 -2.42
C GLN A 154 3.27 4.52 -3.42
N LEU A 155 3.65 3.30 -3.04
CA LEU A 155 3.47 2.14 -3.91
C LEU A 155 2.07 1.52 -3.80
N ALA A 156 1.38 1.70 -2.67
CA ALA A 156 0.03 1.18 -2.48
C ALA A 156 -0.98 1.74 -3.51
N GLN A 157 -0.76 2.96 -4.00
CA GLN A 157 -1.58 3.55 -5.07
C GLN A 157 -1.52 2.74 -6.37
N ALA A 158 -0.37 2.15 -6.69
CA ALA A 158 -0.16 1.37 -7.90
C ALA A 158 -0.71 -0.06 -7.81
N VAL A 159 -0.89 -0.60 -6.60
CA VAL A 159 -1.38 -1.96 -6.36
C VAL A 159 -2.89 -2.03 -6.57
N LYS A 160 -3.32 -2.01 -7.83
CA LYS A 160 -4.71 -2.21 -8.28
C LYS A 160 -4.88 -3.65 -8.75
N ALA A 161 -6.13 -4.12 -8.86
CA ALA A 161 -6.38 -5.41 -9.51
C ALA A 161 -5.76 -5.41 -10.91
N THR A 162 -5.03 -6.47 -11.23
CA THR A 162 -4.34 -6.64 -12.53
C THR A 162 -5.31 -7.09 -13.61
N ALA A 163 -6.26 -7.96 -13.24
CA ALA A 163 -7.34 -8.42 -14.11
C ALA A 163 -8.63 -8.52 -13.29
N LEU A 164 -9.68 -7.87 -13.73
CA LEU A 164 -11.03 -7.99 -13.21
C LEU A 164 -11.77 -8.99 -14.11
N THR A 165 -12.38 -10.00 -13.51
CA THR A 165 -12.98 -11.14 -14.24
C THR A 165 -14.42 -11.37 -13.84
N GLY A 166 -15.16 -12.14 -14.64
CA GLY A 166 -16.55 -12.46 -14.39
C GLY A 166 -17.44 -11.21 -14.43
N VAL A 167 -18.28 -10.99 -13.43
CA VAL A 167 -19.13 -9.80 -13.35
C VAL A 167 -18.37 -8.68 -12.66
N VAL A 168 -18.09 -7.61 -13.39
CA VAL A 168 -17.39 -6.41 -12.92
C VAL A 168 -18.39 -5.27 -12.78
N GLU A 169 -18.55 -4.74 -11.59
CA GLU A 169 -19.35 -3.56 -11.30
C GLU A 169 -18.47 -2.32 -11.43
N ALA A 170 -18.91 -1.32 -12.19
CA ALA A 170 -18.20 -0.05 -12.31
C ALA A 170 -19.14 1.14 -12.12
N ASP A 171 -18.69 2.13 -11.36
CA ASP A 171 -19.46 3.35 -11.08
C ASP A 171 -18.51 4.48 -10.66
N GLU A 172 -18.95 5.73 -10.86
CA GLU A 172 -18.20 6.91 -10.49
C GLU A 172 -18.62 7.44 -9.12
N THR A 173 -17.62 7.90 -8.37
CA THR A 173 -17.86 8.67 -7.16
C THR A 173 -17.05 9.97 -7.19
N PHE A 174 -17.50 10.98 -6.43
CA PHE A 174 -16.93 12.32 -6.51
C PHE A 174 -16.39 12.76 -5.15
N PHE A 175 -15.21 13.37 -5.19
CA PHE A 175 -14.58 14.02 -4.04
C PHE A 175 -14.37 15.50 -4.32
N LEU A 176 -14.48 16.32 -3.28
CA LEU A 176 -14.20 17.74 -3.39
C LEU A 176 -12.68 17.96 -3.57
N ARG A 177 -12.31 18.78 -4.55
CA ARG A 177 -10.93 19.23 -4.75
C ARG A 177 -10.44 19.98 -3.52
N SER A 178 -9.25 19.66 -3.07
CA SER A 178 -8.61 20.27 -1.91
C SER A 178 -7.18 20.67 -2.23
N SER A 179 -6.89 21.95 -2.14
CA SER A 179 -5.54 22.53 -2.27
C SER A 179 -4.84 22.64 -0.91
N LYS A 180 -5.20 21.82 0.08
CA LYS A 180 -4.63 21.84 1.42
C LYS A 180 -3.11 21.65 1.38
N GLY A 181 -2.38 22.55 2.04
CA GLY A 181 -0.91 22.53 2.07
C GLY A 181 -0.22 23.09 0.81
N GLN A 182 -0.97 23.58 -0.17
CA GLN A 182 -0.44 24.33 -1.30
C GLN A 182 -0.66 25.83 -1.08
N CYS A 183 0.32 26.64 -1.45
CA CYS A 183 0.22 28.10 -1.43
C CYS A 183 -0.18 28.55 -2.83
N PRO A 184 -1.41 28.91 -3.10
CA PRO A 184 -1.76 29.44 -4.39
C PRO A 184 -2.92 30.41 -4.31
N GLY A 185 -3.06 31.25 -5.30
CA GLY A 185 -4.09 32.25 -5.47
C GLY A 185 -5.57 31.83 -5.38
N ARG A 186 -5.86 30.62 -4.97
CA ARG A 186 -7.23 30.17 -4.63
C ARG A 186 -7.53 30.40 -3.16
N LYS A 187 -8.54 31.20 -2.86
CA LYS A 187 -9.05 31.38 -1.50
C LYS A 187 -9.42 30.01 -0.90
N ALA A 188 -8.86 29.71 0.27
CA ALA A 188 -9.22 28.51 1.00
C ALA A 188 -10.73 28.54 1.34
N ARG A 189 -11.43 27.42 1.14
CA ARG A 189 -12.82 27.30 1.58
C ARG A 189 -12.93 27.45 3.10
N LYS A 190 -13.93 28.17 3.57
CA LYS A 190 -14.27 28.20 5.00
C LYS A 190 -14.60 26.80 5.48
N ARG A 191 -14.11 26.43 6.66
CA ARG A 191 -14.41 25.14 7.30
C ARG A 191 -15.93 24.96 7.44
N GLY A 192 -16.47 23.86 6.92
CA GLY A 192 -17.93 23.64 6.89
C GLY A 192 -18.70 24.40 5.81
N GLY A 193 -18.05 25.25 5.04
CA GLY A 193 -18.69 25.98 3.94
C GLY A 193 -19.10 25.02 2.81
N ARG A 194 -20.36 25.14 2.36
CA ARG A 194 -20.83 24.47 1.14
C ARG A 194 -20.37 25.27 -0.08
N ALA A 195 -19.82 24.59 -1.09
CA ALA A 195 -19.60 25.19 -2.39
C ALA A 195 -20.93 25.65 -2.99
N SER A 196 -20.96 26.80 -3.68
CA SER A 196 -22.15 27.24 -4.42
C SER A 196 -22.56 26.18 -5.46
N ARG A 197 -23.82 26.21 -5.90
CA ARG A 197 -24.32 25.24 -6.90
C ARG A 197 -23.52 25.28 -8.22
N LYS A 198 -22.97 26.46 -8.57
CA LYS A 198 -22.14 26.68 -9.78
C LYS A 198 -20.70 26.19 -9.57
N GLU A 199 -20.16 26.31 -8.37
CA GLU A 199 -18.78 25.86 -8.06
C GLU A 199 -18.69 24.36 -7.79
N ARG A 200 -19.81 23.69 -7.42
CA ARG A 200 -19.85 22.26 -7.11
C ARG A 200 -19.43 21.38 -8.28
N GLY A 201 -19.79 21.71 -9.50
CA GLY A 201 -19.42 20.95 -10.69
C GLY A 201 -17.94 21.06 -11.06
N MET A 202 -17.33 22.26 -10.86
CA MET A 202 -15.92 22.54 -11.20
C MET A 202 -14.93 22.05 -10.13
N ASP A 203 -15.40 21.83 -8.91
CA ASP A 203 -14.56 21.48 -7.75
C ASP A 203 -14.63 19.98 -7.40
N LEU A 204 -15.31 19.18 -8.20
CA LEU A 204 -15.41 17.75 -7.99
C LEU A 204 -14.32 17.00 -8.78
N ILE A 205 -13.75 16.01 -8.14
CA ILE A 205 -12.82 15.06 -8.77
C ILE A 205 -13.57 13.76 -8.94
N PRO A 206 -13.79 13.30 -10.18
CA PRO A 206 -14.39 12.01 -10.42
C PRO A 206 -13.39 10.89 -10.15
N ILE A 207 -13.85 9.86 -9.45
CA ILE A 207 -13.12 8.64 -9.21
C ILE A 207 -13.93 7.50 -9.77
N LEU A 208 -13.42 6.81 -10.77
CA LEU A 208 -13.97 5.57 -11.28
C LEU A 208 -13.51 4.43 -10.38
N VAL A 209 -14.43 3.60 -9.94
CA VAL A 209 -14.14 2.34 -9.23
C VAL A 209 -14.71 1.20 -10.04
N ALA A 210 -13.87 0.22 -10.37
CA ALA A 210 -14.26 -1.05 -10.95
C ALA A 210 -13.96 -2.18 -9.97
N ARG A 211 -14.94 -3.06 -9.73
CA ARG A 211 -14.86 -4.11 -8.74
C ARG A 211 -15.55 -5.39 -9.23
N ASP A 212 -14.86 -6.52 -9.20
CA ASP A 212 -15.49 -7.80 -9.51
C ASP A 212 -16.17 -8.45 -8.28
N ARG A 213 -16.87 -9.54 -8.52
CA ARG A 213 -17.60 -10.28 -7.48
C ARG A 213 -16.70 -10.96 -6.46
N SER A 214 -15.43 -11.23 -6.79
CA SER A 214 -14.42 -11.74 -5.84
C SER A 214 -13.98 -10.65 -4.85
N GLY A 215 -14.16 -9.39 -5.24
CA GLY A 215 -13.77 -8.21 -4.49
C GLY A 215 -12.44 -7.61 -4.92
N ALA A 216 -11.84 -8.11 -6.01
CA ALA A 216 -10.72 -7.43 -6.66
C ALA A 216 -11.19 -6.05 -7.13
N THR A 217 -10.38 -5.03 -6.88
CA THR A 217 -10.79 -3.63 -7.04
C THR A 217 -9.69 -2.82 -7.72
N ALA A 218 -10.09 -2.00 -8.67
CA ALA A 218 -9.27 -0.97 -9.29
C ALA A 218 -10.01 0.38 -9.20
N ASP A 219 -9.31 1.43 -8.78
CA ASP A 219 -9.85 2.79 -8.69
C ASP A 219 -8.92 3.76 -9.44
N PHE A 220 -9.50 4.79 -10.03
CA PHE A 220 -8.80 5.73 -10.90
C PHE A 220 -9.29 7.15 -10.66
N LEU A 221 -8.37 8.10 -10.46
CA LEU A 221 -8.70 9.51 -10.62
C LEU A 221 -8.89 9.78 -12.10
N LEU A 222 -10.03 10.36 -12.45
CA LEU A 222 -10.30 10.80 -13.81
C LEU A 222 -10.17 12.32 -13.91
N ASP A 223 -9.70 12.79 -15.05
CA ASP A 223 -9.71 14.23 -15.36
C ASP A 223 -11.14 14.71 -15.65
N ALA A 224 -11.93 13.86 -16.30
CA ALA A 224 -13.33 14.10 -16.62
C ALA A 224 -14.12 12.78 -16.70
N VAL A 225 -15.43 12.87 -16.52
CA VAL A 225 -16.36 11.78 -16.81
C VAL A 225 -16.60 11.74 -18.32
N SER A 226 -15.72 11.06 -19.05
CA SER A 226 -15.78 10.92 -20.50
C SER A 226 -15.47 9.49 -20.95
N LYS A 227 -15.97 9.12 -22.13
CA LYS A 227 -15.69 7.82 -22.74
C LYS A 227 -14.19 7.52 -22.77
N SER A 228 -13.38 8.46 -23.24
CA SER A 228 -11.93 8.28 -23.39
C SER A 228 -11.24 8.02 -22.05
N CYS A 229 -11.55 8.81 -21.00
CA CYS A 229 -10.95 8.61 -19.67
C CYS A 229 -11.34 7.25 -19.06
N MET A 230 -12.60 6.83 -19.26
CA MET A 230 -13.10 5.55 -18.76
C MET A 230 -12.47 4.37 -19.50
N SER A 231 -12.46 4.41 -20.83
CA SER A 231 -11.83 3.36 -21.66
C SER A 231 -10.35 3.22 -21.32
N GLN A 232 -9.62 4.33 -21.20
CA GLN A 232 -8.20 4.30 -20.84
C GLN A 232 -7.95 3.70 -19.45
N ALA A 233 -8.82 3.98 -18.49
CA ALA A 233 -8.71 3.45 -17.14
C ALA A 233 -9.02 1.94 -17.07
N LEU A 234 -10.07 1.50 -17.78
CA LEU A 234 -10.58 0.13 -17.71
C LEU A 234 -9.80 -0.84 -18.58
N LYS A 235 -9.36 -0.42 -19.78
CA LYS A 235 -8.70 -1.26 -20.79
C LYS A 235 -7.60 -2.18 -20.22
N PRO A 236 -6.65 -1.71 -19.40
CA PRO A 236 -5.57 -2.56 -18.89
C PRO A 236 -5.99 -3.46 -17.73
N ARG A 237 -7.26 -3.44 -17.30
CA ARG A 237 -7.71 -4.03 -16.03
C ARG A 237 -8.90 -4.96 -16.14
N ILE A 238 -9.67 -4.90 -17.20
CA ILE A 238 -10.84 -5.76 -17.39
C ILE A 238 -10.49 -6.85 -18.41
N HIS A 239 -10.79 -8.10 -18.04
CA HIS A 239 -10.63 -9.22 -18.95
C HIS A 239 -11.67 -9.12 -20.10
N SER A 240 -11.33 -9.56 -21.31
CA SER A 240 -12.21 -9.51 -22.49
C SER A 240 -13.55 -10.22 -22.28
N ASP A 241 -13.56 -11.30 -21.50
CA ASP A 241 -14.76 -12.12 -21.26
C ASP A 241 -15.57 -11.64 -20.05
N ALA A 242 -15.15 -10.52 -19.42
CA ALA A 242 -15.88 -9.98 -18.30
C ALA A 242 -17.16 -9.27 -18.74
N ILE A 243 -18.17 -9.35 -17.88
CA ILE A 243 -19.44 -8.64 -18.06
C ILE A 243 -19.38 -7.37 -17.22
N LEU A 244 -19.41 -6.22 -17.88
CA LEU A 244 -19.39 -4.92 -17.24
C LEU A 244 -20.80 -4.51 -16.83
N CYS A 245 -21.06 -4.38 -15.53
CA CYS A 245 -22.32 -3.95 -14.95
C CYS A 245 -22.20 -2.52 -14.43
N THR A 246 -23.07 -1.60 -14.91
CA THR A 246 -23.01 -0.17 -14.58
C THR A 246 -24.40 0.42 -14.32
N ASP A 247 -24.46 1.69 -13.90
CA ASP A 247 -25.73 2.45 -13.78
C ASP A 247 -26.34 2.86 -15.14
N GLY A 248 -25.62 2.60 -16.25
CA GLY A 248 -26.06 2.92 -17.61
C GLY A 248 -25.78 4.36 -18.03
N SER A 249 -24.78 5.03 -17.42
CA SER A 249 -24.33 6.35 -17.90
C SER A 249 -23.85 6.26 -19.34
N ALA A 250 -24.15 7.29 -20.18
CA ALA A 250 -23.80 7.30 -21.60
C ALA A 250 -22.29 7.18 -21.83
N ALA A 251 -21.48 7.80 -20.97
CA ALA A 251 -20.02 7.73 -21.08
C ALA A 251 -19.51 6.31 -20.81
N MET A 252 -20.07 5.61 -19.83
CA MET A 252 -19.70 4.24 -19.51
C MET A 252 -20.17 3.25 -20.57
N ALA A 253 -21.39 3.40 -21.09
CA ALA A 253 -21.89 2.58 -22.20
C ALA A 253 -21.02 2.72 -23.44
N ALA A 254 -20.62 3.96 -23.78
CA ALA A 254 -19.72 4.21 -24.91
C ALA A 254 -18.31 3.64 -24.69
N ALA A 255 -17.81 3.66 -23.44
CA ALA A 255 -16.53 3.04 -23.09
C ALA A 255 -16.59 1.51 -23.18
N ALA A 256 -17.66 0.88 -22.69
CA ALA A 256 -17.87 -0.56 -22.79
C ALA A 256 -17.91 -1.02 -24.25
N HIS A 257 -18.62 -0.29 -25.09
CA HIS A 257 -18.68 -0.55 -26.56
C HIS A 257 -17.28 -0.45 -27.20
N GLU A 258 -16.51 0.60 -26.89
CA GLU A 258 -15.15 0.78 -27.42
C GLU A 258 -14.20 -0.36 -26.98
N LEU A 259 -14.41 -0.90 -25.79
CA LEU A 259 -13.61 -2.00 -25.25
C LEU A 259 -14.12 -3.39 -25.66
N HIS A 260 -15.18 -3.46 -26.45
CA HIS A 260 -15.85 -4.70 -26.89
C HIS A 260 -16.28 -5.59 -25.72
N LEU A 261 -16.68 -4.98 -24.58
CA LEU A 261 -17.14 -5.69 -23.40
C LEU A 261 -18.65 -5.95 -23.46
N HIS A 262 -19.07 -7.10 -22.97
CA HIS A 262 -20.49 -7.32 -22.70
C HIS A 262 -20.95 -6.37 -21.60
N HIS A 263 -21.93 -5.49 -21.90
CA HIS A 263 -22.35 -4.43 -21.00
C HIS A 263 -23.80 -4.62 -20.54
N GLU A 264 -24.00 -4.67 -19.24
CA GLU A 264 -25.28 -4.78 -18.58
C GLU A 264 -25.58 -3.49 -17.80
N ALA A 265 -26.48 -2.67 -18.34
CA ALA A 265 -26.92 -1.44 -17.69
C ALA A 265 -28.06 -1.71 -16.70
N VAL A 266 -27.87 -1.35 -15.43
CA VAL A 266 -28.91 -1.38 -14.40
C VAL A 266 -29.44 0.03 -14.18
N ASN A 267 -30.55 0.37 -14.86
CA ASN A 267 -31.11 1.70 -14.78
C ASN A 267 -31.85 1.93 -13.46
N LEU A 268 -31.20 2.59 -12.52
CA LEU A 268 -31.76 2.94 -11.22
C LEU A 268 -32.97 3.90 -11.32
N ARG A 269 -33.03 4.72 -12.38
CA ARG A 269 -34.13 5.67 -12.59
C ARG A 269 -35.44 5.00 -13.02
N ALA A 270 -35.37 3.81 -13.62
CA ALA A 270 -36.52 3.00 -13.99
C ALA A 270 -37.07 2.16 -12.81
N GLY A 271 -36.61 2.40 -11.57
CA GLY A 271 -37.12 1.75 -10.36
C GLY A 271 -36.46 0.40 -10.01
N GLY A 272 -35.58 -0.13 -10.88
CA GLY A 272 -34.92 -1.42 -10.66
C GLY A 272 -33.50 -1.28 -10.11
N ARG A 273 -33.27 -1.62 -8.83
CA ARG A 273 -31.92 -1.70 -8.26
C ARG A 273 -31.16 -2.96 -8.66
N VAL A 274 -31.88 -3.94 -9.17
CA VAL A 274 -31.39 -5.27 -9.53
C VAL A 274 -32.15 -5.76 -10.75
N ARG A 275 -31.44 -6.35 -11.73
CA ARG A 275 -32.02 -7.00 -12.90
C ARG A 275 -31.47 -8.44 -12.98
N GLY A 276 -32.16 -9.36 -12.31
CA GLY A 276 -31.65 -10.73 -12.15
C GLY A 276 -30.31 -10.73 -11.38
N PRO A 277 -29.22 -11.28 -11.92
CA PRO A 277 -27.91 -11.27 -11.28
C PRO A 277 -27.17 -9.93 -11.39
N TRP A 278 -27.71 -8.97 -12.17
CA TRP A 278 -27.03 -7.71 -12.47
C TRP A 278 -27.40 -6.62 -11.48
N HIS A 279 -26.39 -6.03 -10.86
CA HIS A 279 -26.51 -4.91 -9.93
C HIS A 279 -25.17 -4.20 -9.75
N VAL A 280 -25.17 -3.01 -9.17
CA VAL A 280 -23.99 -2.19 -8.83
C VAL A 280 -23.86 -1.99 -7.30
N GLN A 281 -24.39 -2.92 -6.52
CA GLN A 281 -24.47 -2.76 -5.06
C GLN A 281 -23.11 -2.93 -4.39
N ASN A 282 -22.20 -3.79 -4.92
CA ASN A 282 -20.88 -4.00 -4.32
C ASN A 282 -20.00 -2.77 -4.50
N VAL A 283 -20.02 -2.13 -5.69
CA VAL A 283 -19.28 -0.89 -5.92
C VAL A 283 -19.87 0.26 -5.12
N ASN A 284 -21.20 0.36 -5.01
CA ASN A 284 -21.85 1.37 -4.19
C ASN A 284 -21.55 1.20 -2.69
N ALA A 285 -21.55 -0.02 -2.20
CA ALA A 285 -21.13 -0.33 -0.82
C ALA A 285 -19.66 0.05 -0.58
N TYR A 286 -18.79 -0.19 -1.57
CA TYR A 286 -17.40 0.24 -1.50
C TYR A 286 -17.29 1.77 -1.44
N HIS A 287 -18.05 2.51 -2.27
CA HIS A 287 -18.11 3.97 -2.24
C HIS A 287 -18.55 4.51 -0.89
N GLY A 288 -19.59 3.92 -0.29
CA GLY A 288 -20.07 4.29 1.04
C GLY A 288 -18.99 4.13 2.11
N ARG A 289 -18.31 2.96 2.14
CA ARG A 289 -17.23 2.70 3.08
C ARG A 289 -16.03 3.62 2.85
N LEU A 290 -15.63 3.84 1.60
CA LEU A 290 -14.53 4.75 1.24
C LEU A 290 -14.80 6.18 1.71
N LYS A 291 -15.99 6.72 1.43
CA LYS A 291 -16.39 8.07 1.84
C LYS A 291 -16.40 8.22 3.36
N SER A 292 -16.98 7.26 4.07
CA SER A 292 -17.01 7.25 5.54
C SER A 292 -15.62 7.15 6.13
N TRP A 293 -14.75 6.34 5.53
CA TRP A 293 -13.38 6.19 5.98
C TRP A 293 -12.53 7.45 5.73
N ILE A 294 -12.63 8.09 4.56
CA ILE A 294 -11.91 9.33 4.25
C ILE A 294 -12.40 10.51 5.12
N ALA A 295 -13.66 10.56 5.48
CA ALA A 295 -14.24 11.65 6.28
C ALA A 295 -13.50 11.88 7.61
N ARG A 296 -12.94 10.83 8.23
CA ARG A 296 -12.16 10.92 9.49
C ARG A 296 -10.91 11.80 9.40
N PHE A 297 -10.39 12.04 8.20
CA PHE A 297 -9.20 12.86 8.00
C PHE A 297 -9.51 14.35 7.83
N HIS A 298 -10.80 14.73 7.85
CA HIS A 298 -11.26 16.13 7.73
C HIS A 298 -10.67 16.87 6.51
N GLY A 299 -10.64 16.20 5.38
CA GLY A 299 -10.11 16.69 4.11
C GLY A 299 -8.69 16.21 3.83
N VAL A 300 -8.56 15.57 2.68
CA VAL A 300 -7.31 15.09 2.09
C VAL A 300 -6.95 16.03 0.94
N ALA A 301 -5.69 16.48 0.86
CA ALA A 301 -5.24 17.23 -0.31
C ALA A 301 -5.36 16.37 -1.56
N THR A 302 -5.81 16.97 -2.66
CA THR A 302 -6.00 16.25 -3.94
C THR A 302 -4.73 15.56 -4.41
N SER A 303 -3.57 16.18 -4.20
CA SER A 303 -2.26 15.61 -4.54
C SER A 303 -1.91 14.31 -3.81
N TYR A 304 -2.60 14.00 -2.72
CA TYR A 304 -2.41 12.76 -1.96
C TYR A 304 -3.61 11.81 -2.06
N LEU A 305 -4.63 12.14 -2.83
CA LEU A 305 -5.88 11.36 -2.86
C LEU A 305 -5.62 9.92 -3.33
N GLU A 306 -4.77 9.70 -4.33
CA GLU A 306 -4.41 8.37 -4.81
C GLU A 306 -3.75 7.51 -3.72
N ASN A 307 -2.89 8.09 -2.88
CA ASN A 307 -2.33 7.38 -1.74
C ASN A 307 -3.41 6.88 -0.78
N TYR A 308 -4.45 7.70 -0.55
CA TYR A 308 -5.57 7.32 0.31
C TYR A 308 -6.48 6.28 -0.34
N LEU A 309 -6.70 6.34 -1.65
CA LEU A 309 -7.42 5.30 -2.38
C LEU A 309 -6.68 3.95 -2.28
N GLY A 310 -5.38 3.93 -2.57
CA GLY A 310 -4.54 2.75 -2.40
C GLY A 310 -4.53 2.21 -0.97
N TRP A 311 -4.48 3.10 0.01
CA TRP A 311 -4.56 2.73 1.42
C TRP A 311 -5.90 2.08 1.77
N PHE A 312 -7.02 2.70 1.39
CA PHE A 312 -8.34 2.13 1.65
C PHE A 312 -8.53 0.78 0.95
N ARG A 313 -8.09 0.65 -0.31
CA ARG A 313 -8.15 -0.60 -1.07
C ARG A 313 -7.37 -1.73 -0.37
N ALA A 314 -6.18 -1.44 0.16
CA ALA A 314 -5.41 -2.40 0.94
C ALA A 314 -6.13 -2.83 2.21
N LEU A 315 -6.76 -1.90 2.95
CA LEU A 315 -7.55 -2.19 4.14
C LEU A 315 -8.82 -3.01 3.82
N ASP A 316 -9.55 -2.66 2.75
CA ASP A 316 -10.77 -3.38 2.34
C ASP A 316 -10.45 -4.82 1.91
N ARG A 317 -9.31 -5.03 1.22
CA ARG A 317 -8.80 -6.36 0.86
C ARG A 317 -8.44 -7.18 2.12
N ALA A 318 -7.69 -6.60 3.05
CA ALA A 318 -7.27 -7.26 4.27
C ALA A 318 -8.46 -7.68 5.15
N SER A 319 -9.48 -6.82 5.26
CA SER A 319 -10.68 -7.10 6.04
C SER A 319 -11.49 -8.29 5.50
N LYS A 320 -11.53 -8.47 4.18
CA LYS A 320 -12.22 -9.59 3.54
C LYS A 320 -11.49 -10.92 3.70
N ASN A 321 -10.18 -10.91 3.59
CA ASN A 321 -9.36 -12.14 3.58
C ASN A 321 -9.06 -12.67 4.98
N ARG A 322 -9.57 -12.04 6.05
CA ARG A 322 -9.18 -12.35 7.45
C ARG A 322 -7.66 -12.45 7.67
N GLN A 323 -6.88 -12.04 6.68
CA GLN A 323 -5.43 -11.96 6.80
C GLN A 323 -5.09 -10.80 7.71
N LYS A 324 -4.44 -11.10 8.82
CA LYS A 324 -3.65 -10.11 9.54
C LYS A 324 -2.67 -9.55 8.51
N SER A 325 -2.97 -8.32 8.06
CA SER A 325 -2.04 -7.45 7.38
C SER A 325 -1.16 -8.09 6.29
N ALA A 326 -1.57 -8.02 5.02
CA ALA A 326 -0.51 -7.92 4.00
C ALA A 326 0.39 -6.78 4.46
N PRO A 327 1.67 -7.01 4.72
CA PRO A 327 2.47 -6.04 5.43
C PRO A 327 2.57 -4.78 4.59
N MET A 328 1.95 -3.69 5.07
CA MET A 328 2.06 -2.37 4.42
C MET A 328 3.52 -1.98 4.21
N LEU A 329 4.41 -2.49 5.06
CA LEU A 329 5.85 -2.35 4.90
C LEU A 329 6.36 -3.10 3.66
N ALA A 330 5.92 -4.34 3.43
CA ALA A 330 6.29 -5.10 2.23
C ALA A 330 5.80 -4.40 0.96
N LEU A 331 4.54 -3.93 0.94
CA LEU A 331 4.02 -3.11 -0.16
C LEU A 331 4.84 -1.83 -0.36
N ALA A 332 5.24 -1.15 0.73
CA ALA A 332 6.01 0.09 0.65
C ALA A 332 7.42 -0.09 0.08
N VAL A 333 7.94 -1.30 0.03
CA VAL A 333 9.21 -1.63 -0.63
C VAL A 333 9.03 -2.41 -1.93
N GLY A 334 7.81 -2.65 -2.36
CA GLY A 334 7.48 -3.29 -3.64
C GLY A 334 7.49 -4.82 -3.62
N LEU A 335 7.43 -5.44 -2.44
CA LEU A 335 7.23 -6.88 -2.31
C LEU A 335 5.81 -7.27 -2.72
N GLY A 336 5.66 -8.39 -3.39
CA GLY A 336 4.34 -8.88 -3.85
C GLY A 336 3.71 -8.05 -4.99
N MET A 337 4.47 -7.21 -5.67
CA MET A 337 4.02 -6.45 -6.85
C MET A 337 4.23 -7.20 -8.18
N HIS A 338 4.78 -8.39 -8.13
CA HIS A 338 5.00 -9.24 -9.30
C HIS A 338 3.76 -10.10 -9.54
N HIS A 339 2.89 -9.60 -10.43
CA HIS A 339 1.84 -10.39 -11.09
C HIS A 339 1.75 -9.98 -12.55
#